data_4de9341d055abf27538578c965762c13
#
_entry.id   4de9341d055abf27538578c965762c13
#
_cell.length_a   1.000
_cell.length_b   1.000
_cell.length_c   1.000
_cell.angle_alpha   90.00
_cell.angle_beta   90.00
_cell.angle_gamma   90.00
#
_symmetry.space_group_name_H-M   'P 1'
#
loop_
_entity.id
_entity.type
_entity.pdbx_description
1 polymer ?
#
loop_
_entity_poly.entity_id
_entity_poly.type
_entity_poly.pdbx_seq_one_letter_code
_entity_poly.pdbx_strand_id
1 'polypeptide(L)'
;MTTEELDPLIHVPTRLKIVATLAALPEGDALSFTRLQDMLGLTPGNLIIQLRKLEDAGYLSSEKRRNGSAQKTTVALTSQGREALGAYTKALRDLLGGL
;
A
#
# COMPACT_ATOMS: atom_id res chain seq x y z
N MET A 1 8.37 27.37 10.85
CA MET A 1 8.13 26.01 11.29
C MET A 1 7.39 25.25 10.20
N THR A 2 8.00 24.19 9.73
CA THR A 2 7.40 23.38 8.69
C THR A 2 6.49 22.33 9.32
N THR A 3 5.23 22.36 8.92
CA THR A 3 4.30 21.32 9.29
C THR A 3 4.46 20.18 8.27
N GLU A 4 4.76 19.00 8.74
CA GLU A 4 4.78 17.84 7.85
C GLU A 4 3.37 17.60 7.35
N GLU A 5 3.22 17.52 6.06
CA GLU A 5 1.93 17.24 5.46
C GLU A 5 1.68 15.74 5.45
N LEU A 6 0.44 15.36 5.69
CA LEU A 6 0.01 13.99 5.51
C LEU A 6 0.02 13.70 4.00
N ASP A 7 0.73 12.66 3.61
CA ASP A 7 0.83 12.28 2.21
C ASP A 7 -0.58 12.09 1.63
N PRO A 8 -0.98 12.93 0.66
CA PRO A 8 -2.36 12.86 0.14
C PRO A 8 -2.68 11.56 -0.56
N LEU A 9 -1.66 10.85 -1.04
CA LEU A 9 -1.86 9.57 -1.68
C LEU A 9 -2.19 8.50 -0.65
N ILE A 10 -1.50 8.51 0.48
CA ILE A 10 -1.72 7.55 1.57
C ILE A 10 -2.91 7.96 2.44
N HIS A 11 -3.18 9.26 2.52
CA HIS A 11 -4.24 9.80 3.38
C HIS A 11 -5.64 9.60 2.77
N VAL A 12 -5.89 8.39 2.33
CA VAL A 12 -7.20 7.92 1.84
C VAL A 12 -7.41 6.55 2.48
N PRO A 13 -8.50 6.34 3.22
CA PRO A 13 -8.66 5.13 4.03
C PRO A 13 -8.37 3.83 3.28
N THR A 14 -8.86 3.68 2.07
CA THR A 14 -8.63 2.46 1.30
C THR A 14 -7.15 2.26 0.98
N ARG A 15 -6.47 3.31 0.52
CA ARG A 15 -5.05 3.22 0.18
C ARG A 15 -4.19 3.05 1.44
N LEU A 16 -4.56 3.71 2.53
CA LEU A 16 -3.86 3.53 3.80
C LEU A 16 -3.94 2.07 4.26
N LYS A 17 -5.11 1.45 4.15
CA LYS A 17 -5.28 0.05 4.51
C LYS A 17 -4.42 -0.87 3.65
N ILE A 18 -4.33 -0.60 2.36
CA ILE A 18 -3.49 -1.38 1.44
C ILE A 18 -2.03 -1.28 1.87
N VAL A 19 -1.52 -0.07 2.03
CA VAL A 19 -0.12 0.17 2.37
C VAL A 19 0.21 -0.43 3.74
N ALA A 20 -0.66 -0.23 4.73
CA ALA A 20 -0.46 -0.76 6.08
C ALA A 20 -0.46 -2.28 6.11
N THR A 21 -1.34 -2.91 5.33
CA THR A 21 -1.42 -4.37 5.24
C THR A 21 -0.12 -4.93 4.68
N LEU A 22 0.39 -4.32 3.62
CA LEU A 22 1.65 -4.77 3.00
C LEU A 22 2.85 -4.47 3.89
N ALA A 23 2.82 -3.37 4.63
CA ALA A 23 3.90 -3.01 5.54
C ALA A 23 4.02 -3.97 6.72
N ALA A 24 2.95 -4.66 7.07
CA ALA A 24 2.96 -5.64 8.15
C ALA A 24 3.70 -6.93 7.78
N LEU A 25 3.95 -7.14 6.49
CA LEU A 25 4.73 -8.27 6.02
C LEU A 25 6.23 -8.02 6.23
N PRO A 26 7.04 -9.06 6.35
CA PRO A 26 8.49 -8.88 6.31
C PRO A 26 8.89 -8.15 5.03
N GLU A 27 9.94 -7.34 5.12
CA GLU A 27 10.42 -6.56 3.99
C GLU A 27 10.74 -7.47 2.80
N GLY A 28 10.22 -7.10 1.63
CA GLY A 28 10.40 -7.88 0.41
C GLY A 28 9.32 -8.91 0.14
N ASP A 29 8.45 -9.18 1.12
CA ASP A 29 7.37 -10.14 0.92
C ASP A 29 6.21 -9.49 0.16
N ALA A 30 5.38 -10.33 -0.45
CA ALA A 30 4.27 -9.90 -1.28
C ALA A 30 3.00 -10.68 -0.93
N LEU A 31 1.86 -10.07 -1.22
CA LEU A 31 0.56 -10.75 -1.15
C LEU A 31 -0.01 -10.90 -2.56
N SER A 32 -0.76 -11.98 -2.77
CA SER A 32 -1.49 -12.11 -4.02
C SER A 32 -2.62 -11.07 -4.07
N PHE A 33 -2.97 -10.66 -5.28
CA PHE A 33 -4.09 -9.74 -5.50
C PHE A 33 -5.37 -10.26 -4.83
N THR A 34 -5.66 -11.56 -5.03
CA THR A 34 -6.86 -12.18 -4.47
C THR A 34 -6.85 -12.15 -2.94
N ARG A 35 -5.70 -12.44 -2.36
CA ARG A 35 -5.58 -12.43 -0.89
C ARG A 35 -5.80 -11.03 -0.34
N LEU A 36 -5.18 -10.03 -0.97
CA LEU A 36 -5.33 -8.65 -0.55
C LEU A 36 -6.78 -8.20 -0.69
N GLN A 37 -7.43 -8.57 -1.79
CA GLN A 37 -8.83 -8.27 -2.02
C GLN A 37 -9.71 -8.84 -0.91
N ASP A 38 -9.49 -10.11 -0.56
CA ASP A 38 -10.27 -10.78 0.48
C ASP A 38 -10.06 -10.14 1.84
N MET A 39 -8.80 -9.83 2.18
CA MET A 39 -8.49 -9.23 3.48
C MET A 39 -9.13 -7.86 3.66
N LEU A 40 -9.24 -7.10 2.57
CA LEU A 40 -9.74 -5.73 2.64
C LEU A 40 -11.22 -5.61 2.27
N GLY A 41 -11.83 -6.67 1.76
CA GLY A 41 -13.23 -6.67 1.38
C GLY A 41 -13.54 -5.72 0.22
N LEU A 42 -12.60 -5.57 -0.72
CA LEU A 42 -12.75 -4.67 -1.86
C LEU A 42 -13.23 -5.40 -3.10
N THR A 43 -13.91 -4.68 -3.99
CA THR A 43 -14.19 -5.21 -5.31
C THR A 43 -12.90 -5.25 -6.12
N PRO A 44 -12.77 -6.18 -7.09
CA PRO A 44 -11.56 -6.23 -7.93
C PRO A 44 -11.30 -4.91 -8.65
N GLY A 45 -12.32 -4.28 -9.18
CA GLY A 45 -12.18 -3.01 -9.90
C GLY A 45 -11.67 -1.89 -9.02
N ASN A 46 -12.17 -1.78 -7.81
CA ASN A 46 -11.72 -0.75 -6.87
C ASN A 46 -10.27 -1.01 -6.46
N LEU A 47 -9.93 -2.26 -6.16
CA LEU A 47 -8.56 -2.60 -5.80
C LEU A 47 -7.58 -2.28 -6.92
N ILE A 48 -7.92 -2.61 -8.17
CA ILE A 48 -7.08 -2.30 -9.33
C ILE A 48 -6.80 -0.80 -9.40
N ILE A 49 -7.84 0.03 -9.26
CA ILE A 49 -7.70 1.49 -9.32
C ILE A 49 -6.77 2.00 -8.23
N GLN A 50 -6.95 1.53 -7.00
CA GLN A 50 -6.13 1.99 -5.88
C GLN A 50 -4.69 1.52 -5.99
N LEU A 51 -4.47 0.28 -6.41
CA LEU A 51 -3.12 -0.24 -6.60
C LEU A 51 -2.37 0.52 -7.70
N ARG A 52 -3.06 0.86 -8.79
CA ARG A 52 -2.45 1.60 -9.88
C ARG A 52 -1.96 2.98 -9.43
N LYS A 53 -2.77 3.67 -8.63
CA LYS A 53 -2.37 4.98 -8.09
C LYS A 53 -1.11 4.87 -7.22
N LEU A 54 -1.04 3.85 -6.40
CA LEU A 54 0.12 3.63 -5.53
C LEU A 54 1.35 3.19 -6.32
N GLU A 55 1.17 2.36 -7.36
CA GLU A 55 2.26 1.95 -8.24
C GLU A 55 2.82 3.13 -9.02
N ASP A 56 1.95 3.98 -9.55
CA ASP A 56 2.37 5.16 -10.31
C ASP A 56 3.23 6.10 -9.48
N ALA A 57 3.00 6.13 -8.17
CA ALA A 57 3.81 6.93 -7.24
C ALA A 57 5.09 6.21 -6.80
N GLY A 58 5.28 4.96 -7.19
CA GLY A 58 6.46 4.19 -6.81
C GLY A 58 6.35 3.53 -5.44
N TYR A 59 5.18 3.52 -4.82
CA TYR A 59 5.00 2.97 -3.48
C TYR A 59 4.78 1.47 -3.47
N LEU A 60 4.28 0.92 -4.56
CA LEU A 60 4.03 -0.52 -4.71
C LEU A 60 4.66 -1.03 -5.99
N SER A 61 4.94 -2.32 -6.01
CA SER A 61 5.29 -3.03 -7.23
C SER A 61 4.39 -4.23 -7.36
N SER A 62 4.01 -4.58 -8.58
CA SER A 62 3.24 -5.78 -8.82
C SER A 62 3.97 -6.66 -9.83
N GLU A 63 3.76 -7.95 -9.69
CA GLU A 63 4.40 -8.95 -10.53
C GLU A 63 3.35 -9.95 -10.97
N LYS A 64 3.34 -10.25 -12.26
CA LYS A 64 2.44 -11.26 -12.81
C LYS A 64 3.25 -12.51 -13.11
N ARG A 65 2.81 -13.61 -12.54
CA ARG A 65 3.44 -14.92 -12.78
C ARG A 65 2.44 -15.86 -13.38
N ARG A 66 2.91 -16.64 -14.32
CA ARG A 66 2.14 -17.72 -14.91
C ARG A 66 2.48 -18.99 -14.18
N ASN A 67 1.45 -19.65 -13.64
CA ASN A 67 1.63 -20.94 -12.99
C ASN A 67 0.69 -21.92 -13.68
N GLY A 68 1.24 -22.68 -14.65
CA GLY A 68 0.44 -23.51 -15.51
C GLY A 68 -0.43 -22.67 -16.43
N SER A 69 -1.74 -22.88 -16.40
CA SER A 69 -2.70 -22.11 -17.17
C SER A 69 -3.22 -20.88 -16.38
N ALA A 70 -2.88 -20.78 -15.09
CA ALA A 70 -3.36 -19.71 -14.23
C ALA A 70 -2.35 -18.55 -14.18
N GLN A 71 -2.86 -17.33 -14.17
CA GLN A 71 -2.05 -16.14 -13.99
C GLN A 71 -2.25 -15.62 -12.57
N LYS A 72 -1.15 -15.39 -11.86
CA LYS A 72 -1.19 -14.89 -10.49
C LYS A 72 -0.48 -13.54 -10.43
N THR A 73 -1.16 -12.55 -9.86
CA THR A 73 -0.58 -11.23 -9.60
C THR A 73 -0.24 -11.12 -8.13
N THR A 74 0.98 -10.70 -7.82
CA THR A 74 1.41 -10.42 -6.45
C THR A 74 1.77 -8.95 -6.33
N VAL A 75 1.60 -8.41 -5.13
CA VAL A 75 1.81 -6.98 -4.83
C VAL A 75 2.73 -6.88 -3.63
N ALA A 76 3.73 -6.01 -3.72
CA ALA A 76 4.68 -5.77 -2.65
C ALA A 76 4.85 -4.28 -2.41
N LEU A 77 5.14 -3.91 -1.17
CA LEU A 77 5.48 -2.55 -0.81
C LEU A 77 6.95 -2.31 -1.17
N THR A 78 7.23 -1.21 -1.86
CA THR A 78 8.60 -0.84 -2.19
C THR A 78 9.28 -0.16 -1.00
N SER A 79 10.60 0.00 -1.07
CA SER A 79 11.35 0.77 -0.06
C SER A 79 10.79 2.20 0.03
N GLN A 80 10.50 2.79 -1.12
CA GLN A 80 9.91 4.13 -1.18
C GLN A 80 8.55 4.17 -0.50
N GLY A 81 7.71 3.16 -0.73
CA GLY A 81 6.41 3.06 -0.09
C GLY A 81 6.52 2.91 1.42
N ARG A 82 7.49 2.11 1.87
CA ARG A 82 7.75 1.90 3.30
C ARG A 82 8.21 3.19 3.96
N GLU A 83 9.08 3.94 3.32
CA GLU A 83 9.51 5.25 3.80
C GLU A 83 8.35 6.24 3.85
N ALA A 84 7.52 6.25 2.82
CA ALA A 84 6.36 7.14 2.76
C ALA A 84 5.37 6.85 3.88
N LEU A 85 5.13 5.58 4.19
CA LEU A 85 4.26 5.21 5.29
C LEU A 85 4.86 5.64 6.64
N GLY A 86 6.17 5.50 6.80
CA GLY A 86 6.87 5.95 8.01
C GLY A 86 6.71 7.45 8.23
N ALA A 87 6.91 8.22 7.16
CA ALA A 87 6.73 9.67 7.21
C ALA A 87 5.28 10.05 7.50
N TYR A 88 4.32 9.34 6.89
CA TYR A 88 2.90 9.55 7.14
C TYR A 88 2.56 9.29 8.60
N THR A 89 3.05 8.19 9.16
CA THR A 89 2.80 7.81 10.55
C THR A 89 3.35 8.88 11.50
N LYS A 90 4.56 9.37 11.22
CA LYS A 90 5.18 10.42 12.02
C LYS A 90 4.38 11.72 11.95
N ALA A 91 3.99 12.12 10.75
CA ALA A 91 3.20 13.34 10.55
C ALA A 91 1.85 13.25 11.27
N LEU A 92 1.20 12.10 11.19
CA LEU A 92 -0.08 11.88 11.86
C LEU A 92 0.09 11.93 13.38
N ARG A 93 1.13 11.29 13.90
CA ARG A 93 1.41 11.28 15.34
C ARG A 93 1.68 12.70 15.84
N ASP A 94 2.46 13.47 15.09
CA ASP A 94 2.77 14.86 15.45
C ASP A 94 1.49 15.70 15.43
N LEU A 95 0.64 15.49 14.45
CA LEU A 95 -0.65 16.20 14.34
C LEU A 95 -1.54 15.89 15.54
N LEU A 96 -1.51 14.66 16.02
CA LEU A 96 -2.33 14.24 17.15
C LEU A 96 -1.72 14.53 18.51
N GLY A 97 -0.64 15.31 18.55
CA GLY A 97 0.00 15.72 19.80
C GLY A 97 0.92 14.68 20.40
N GLY A 98 1.46 13.78 19.60
CA GLY A 98 2.45 12.80 20.05
C GLY A 98 1.86 11.58 20.74
N LEU A 99 0.66 11.20 20.35
CA LEU A 99 0.01 10.01 20.89
C LEU A 99 0.79 8.72 20.61
#